data_c37145b0a9970052073f5f95fabb9df1
#
_entry.id   c37145b0a9970052073f5f95fabb9df1
#
_cell.length_a   1.000
_cell.length_b   1.000
_cell.length_c   1.000
_cell.angle_alpha   90.00
_cell.angle_beta   90.00
_cell.angle_gamma   90.00
#
_symmetry.space_group_name_H-M   'P 1'
#
loop_
_entity.id
_entity.type
_entity.pdbx_description
1 polymer ?
#
loop_
_entity_poly.entity_id
_entity_poly.type
_entity_poly.pdbx_seq_one_letter_code
_entity_poly.pdbx_strand_id
1 'polypeptide(L)'
;MTTSKLVKKLRMQPGQRVLIMNAPEGYIASLGELPEGVAVSEVAEGRYDFVHLFVRDSGQLDELLPAAVESAEYDGLFWISYPKKSSKVETDLSRDLFWDLTAAGTSLRPVTQVSVDKVWSALRFRPAERVGK
;
A
#
# COMPACT_ATOMS: atom_id res chain seq x y z
N MET A 1 -13.41 5.65 20.93
CA MET A 1 -13.65 4.52 20.02
C MET A 1 -12.35 3.98 19.49
N THR A 2 -12.33 2.72 19.13
CA THR A 2 -11.08 2.07 18.77
C THR A 2 -10.84 2.09 17.28
N THR A 3 -9.61 2.39 16.90
CA THR A 3 -9.13 2.23 15.55
C THR A 3 -9.21 0.76 15.15
N SER A 4 -9.54 0.46 13.90
CA SER A 4 -9.64 -0.92 13.42
C SER A 4 -8.30 -1.65 13.51
N LYS A 5 -8.36 -2.98 13.58
CA LYS A 5 -7.14 -3.81 13.58
C LYS A 5 -6.32 -3.60 12.32
N LEU A 6 -6.98 -3.43 11.17
CA LEU A 6 -6.29 -3.21 9.89
C LEU A 6 -5.50 -1.91 9.90
N VAL A 7 -6.10 -0.82 10.38
CA VAL A 7 -5.40 0.47 10.47
C VAL A 7 -4.15 0.34 11.34
N LYS A 8 -4.24 -0.39 12.44
CA LYS A 8 -3.08 -0.64 13.31
C LYS A 8 -2.01 -1.48 12.62
N LYS A 9 -2.40 -2.53 11.91
CA LYS A 9 -1.46 -3.37 11.14
C LYS A 9 -0.73 -2.56 10.10
N LEU A 10 -1.41 -1.64 9.43
CA LEU A 10 -0.83 -0.78 8.41
C LEU A 10 -0.03 0.38 8.99
N ARG A 11 -0.05 0.54 10.31
CA ARG A 11 0.70 1.56 11.06
C ARG A 11 0.30 3.00 10.75
N MET A 12 -0.94 3.22 10.34
CA MET A 12 -1.45 4.56 10.12
C MET A 12 -1.47 5.33 11.44
N GLN A 13 -0.95 6.55 11.45
CA GLN A 13 -0.79 7.37 12.65
C GLN A 13 -1.64 8.62 12.60
N PRO A 14 -1.98 9.21 13.77
CA PRO A 14 -2.70 10.48 13.79
C PRO A 14 -2.00 11.58 13.01
N GLY A 15 -2.79 12.44 12.38
CA GLY A 15 -2.29 13.61 11.67
C GLY A 15 -1.67 13.35 10.31
N GLN A 16 -1.57 12.09 9.86
CA GLN A 16 -0.95 11.79 8.58
C GLN A 16 -1.80 12.20 7.39
N ARG A 17 -1.13 12.61 6.32
CA ARG A 17 -1.75 12.70 5.00
C ARG A 17 -1.67 11.32 4.37
N VAL A 18 -2.81 10.78 3.99
CA VAL A 18 -2.94 9.42 3.49
C VAL A 18 -3.42 9.44 2.04
N LEU A 19 -2.71 8.72 1.16
CA LEU A 19 -3.12 8.50 -0.21
C LEU A 19 -3.47 7.02 -0.39
N ILE A 20 -4.68 6.75 -0.87
CA ILE A 20 -5.12 5.40 -1.20
C ILE A 20 -5.46 5.37 -2.68
N MET A 21 -4.66 4.66 -3.46
CA MET A 21 -4.77 4.61 -4.92
C MET A 21 -5.36 3.29 -5.39
N ASN A 22 -6.31 3.40 -6.31
CA ASN A 22 -6.89 2.24 -6.99
C ASN A 22 -7.53 1.21 -6.04
N ALA A 23 -8.05 1.67 -4.91
CA ALA A 23 -8.66 0.80 -3.92
C ALA A 23 -9.93 0.13 -4.46
N PRO A 24 -10.21 -1.11 -4.05
CA PRO A 24 -11.49 -1.74 -4.41
C PRO A 24 -12.65 -0.99 -3.75
N GLU A 25 -13.82 -1.09 -4.37
CA GLU A 25 -15.02 -0.46 -3.86
C GLU A 25 -15.27 -0.88 -2.40
N GLY A 26 -15.58 0.08 -1.55
CA GLY A 26 -15.88 -0.17 -0.15
C GLY A 26 -14.67 -0.30 0.77
N TYR A 27 -13.45 -0.30 0.22
CA TYR A 27 -12.25 -0.47 1.05
C TYR A 27 -12.09 0.66 2.07
N ILE A 28 -12.18 1.91 1.62
CA ILE A 28 -11.97 3.05 2.52
C ILE A 28 -13.01 3.04 3.63
N ALA A 29 -14.27 2.77 3.30
CA ALA A 29 -15.32 2.64 4.29
C ALA A 29 -15.05 1.50 5.28
N SER A 30 -14.45 0.42 4.81
CA SER A 30 -14.13 -0.74 5.66
C SER A 30 -13.03 -0.46 6.69
N LEU A 31 -12.26 0.59 6.51
CA LEU A 31 -11.23 0.98 7.48
C LEU A 31 -11.85 1.43 8.81
N GLY A 32 -13.10 1.84 8.77
CA GLY A 32 -13.79 2.30 9.98
C GLY A 32 -13.25 3.64 10.46
N GLU A 33 -13.14 3.78 11.79
CA GLU A 33 -12.64 5.01 12.38
C GLU A 33 -11.13 5.14 12.16
N LEU A 34 -10.73 6.30 11.63
CA LEU A 34 -9.32 6.59 11.37
C LEU A 34 -8.70 7.31 12.57
N PRO A 35 -7.36 7.27 12.70
CA PRO A 35 -6.69 8.04 13.73
C PRO A 35 -7.02 9.53 13.61
N GLU A 36 -6.98 10.24 14.72
CA GLU A 36 -7.32 11.66 14.76
C GLU A 36 -6.47 12.47 13.80
N GLY A 37 -7.12 13.36 13.05
CA GLY A 37 -6.42 14.28 12.14
C GLY A 37 -5.94 13.67 10.84
N VAL A 38 -6.27 12.41 10.56
CA VAL A 38 -5.91 11.79 9.29
C VAL A 38 -6.76 12.35 8.16
N ALA A 39 -6.11 12.77 7.08
CA ALA A 39 -6.77 13.23 5.86
C ALA A 39 -6.50 12.22 4.74
N VAL A 40 -7.55 11.64 4.19
CA VAL A 40 -7.47 10.62 3.13
C VAL A 40 -7.76 11.23 1.78
N SER A 41 -6.87 10.98 0.81
CA SER A 41 -7.05 11.36 -0.59
C SER A 41 -7.03 10.11 -1.46
N GLU A 42 -7.75 10.15 -2.57
CA GLU A 42 -7.74 9.09 -3.58
C GLU A 42 -7.04 9.53 -4.86
N VAL A 43 -6.70 10.82 -4.94
CA VAL A 43 -6.00 11.41 -6.08
C VAL A 43 -4.67 11.95 -5.60
N ALA A 44 -3.59 11.61 -6.31
CA ALA A 44 -2.25 12.03 -5.94
C ALA A 44 -2.07 13.53 -6.20
N GLU A 45 -1.92 14.30 -5.13
CA GLU A 45 -1.69 15.75 -5.18
C GLU A 45 -0.67 16.11 -4.10
N GLY A 46 0.60 16.11 -4.48
CA GLY A 46 1.68 16.41 -3.54
C GLY A 46 2.26 15.17 -2.91
N ARG A 47 2.68 15.28 -1.66
CA ARG A 47 3.32 14.20 -0.93
C ARG A 47 2.51 13.75 0.26
N TYR A 48 2.67 12.46 0.61
CA TYR A 48 1.87 11.82 1.64
C TYR A 48 2.76 11.02 2.58
N ASP A 49 2.38 11.02 3.86
CA ASP A 49 3.07 10.24 4.90
C ASP A 49 2.78 8.75 4.81
N PHE A 50 1.65 8.42 4.21
CA PHE A 50 1.15 7.05 4.09
C PHE A 50 0.57 6.89 2.69
N VAL A 51 1.10 5.95 1.92
CA VAL A 51 0.60 5.63 0.57
C VAL A 51 0.23 4.15 0.53
N HIS A 52 -0.97 3.84 0.07
CA HIS A 52 -1.45 2.48 -0.12
C HIS A 52 -1.97 2.32 -1.55
N LEU A 53 -1.21 1.61 -2.37
CA LEU A 53 -1.55 1.33 -3.76
C LEU A 53 -2.13 -0.07 -3.88
N PHE A 54 -3.25 -0.21 -4.61
CA PHE A 54 -3.81 -1.51 -4.95
C PHE A 54 -3.58 -1.82 -6.41
N VAL A 55 -3.08 -3.01 -6.71
CA VAL A 55 -2.88 -3.47 -8.08
C VAL A 55 -3.40 -4.90 -8.24
N ARG A 56 -4.02 -5.20 -9.38
CA ARG A 56 -4.57 -6.53 -9.66
C ARG A 56 -3.62 -7.39 -10.49
N ASP A 57 -2.75 -6.76 -11.26
CA ASP A 57 -1.85 -7.46 -12.16
C ASP A 57 -0.61 -6.62 -12.42
N SER A 58 0.34 -7.18 -13.16
CA SER A 58 1.59 -6.51 -13.46
C SER A 58 1.41 -5.25 -14.32
N GLY A 59 0.39 -5.24 -15.18
CA GLY A 59 0.09 -4.06 -16.00
C GLY A 59 -0.32 -2.87 -15.15
N GLN A 60 -1.19 -3.09 -14.15
CA GLN A 60 -1.58 -2.03 -13.23
C GLN A 60 -0.39 -1.58 -12.37
N LEU A 61 0.44 -2.52 -11.95
CA LEU A 61 1.64 -2.18 -11.18
C LEU A 61 2.54 -1.24 -11.97
N ASP A 62 2.85 -1.59 -13.23
CA ASP A 62 3.69 -0.76 -14.08
C ASP A 62 3.09 0.63 -14.31
N GLU A 63 1.79 0.69 -14.50
CA GLU A 63 1.09 1.94 -14.78
C GLU A 63 1.06 2.88 -13.56
N LEU A 64 0.78 2.33 -12.38
CA LEU A 64 0.47 3.14 -11.20
C LEU A 64 1.64 3.35 -10.26
N LEU A 65 2.64 2.47 -10.28
CA LEU A 65 3.76 2.52 -9.34
C LEU A 65 4.54 3.85 -9.40
N PRO A 66 4.87 4.41 -10.58
CA PRO A 66 5.64 5.67 -10.61
C PRO A 66 4.95 6.80 -9.87
N ALA A 67 3.64 7.00 -10.06
CA ALA A 67 2.90 8.05 -9.37
C ALA A 67 2.85 7.81 -7.86
N ALA A 68 2.69 6.55 -7.45
CA ALA A 68 2.66 6.20 -6.02
C ALA A 68 4.00 6.49 -5.35
N VAL A 69 5.11 6.11 -5.99
CA VAL A 69 6.45 6.36 -5.47
C VAL A 69 6.73 7.86 -5.37
N GLU A 70 6.37 8.60 -6.40
CA GLU A 70 6.55 10.06 -6.42
C GLU A 70 5.76 10.76 -5.34
N SER A 71 4.59 10.21 -4.97
CA SER A 71 3.71 10.79 -3.95
C SER A 71 4.13 10.46 -2.52
N ALA A 72 5.04 9.51 -2.33
CA ALA A 72 5.44 9.07 -1.00
C ALA A 72 6.57 9.92 -0.44
N GLU A 73 6.43 10.33 0.84
CA GLU A 73 7.55 10.93 1.57
C GLU A 73 8.68 9.91 1.72
N TYR A 74 9.91 10.38 1.74
CA TYR A 74 11.06 9.49 1.92
C TYR A 74 10.93 8.69 3.21
N ASP A 75 11.04 7.37 3.10
CA ASP A 75 10.88 6.43 4.21
C ASP A 75 9.53 6.56 4.94
N GLY A 76 8.52 7.13 4.28
CA GLY A 76 7.16 7.13 4.79
C GLY A 76 6.55 5.73 4.72
N LEU A 77 5.33 5.58 5.21
CA LEU A 77 4.62 4.31 5.13
C LEU A 77 4.15 4.08 3.69
N PHE A 78 4.70 3.06 3.04
CA PHE A 78 4.41 2.74 1.65
C PHE A 78 3.98 1.28 1.55
N TRP A 79 2.72 1.08 1.19
CA TRP A 79 2.12 -0.24 1.05
C TRP A 79 1.64 -0.47 -0.37
N ILE A 80 1.85 -1.68 -0.88
CA ILE A 80 1.24 -2.10 -2.13
C ILE A 80 0.50 -3.40 -1.87
N SER A 81 -0.79 -3.42 -2.19
CA SER A 81 -1.63 -4.61 -2.05
C SER A 81 -1.85 -5.29 -3.39
N TYR A 82 -1.86 -6.61 -3.38
CA TYR A 82 -2.11 -7.43 -4.56
C TYR A 82 -3.00 -8.61 -4.17
N PRO A 83 -3.68 -9.25 -5.14
CA PRO A 83 -4.57 -10.37 -4.81
C PRO A 83 -3.81 -11.59 -4.32
N LYS A 84 -4.34 -12.23 -3.29
CA LYS A 84 -3.79 -13.50 -2.77
C LYS A 84 -4.02 -14.62 -3.79
N LYS A 85 -3.11 -15.59 -3.84
CA LYS A 85 -3.28 -16.79 -4.65
C LYS A 85 -4.57 -17.54 -4.31
N SER A 86 -4.94 -17.54 -3.05
CA SER A 86 -6.15 -18.22 -2.57
C SER A 86 -7.43 -17.49 -2.93
N SER A 87 -7.34 -16.25 -3.43
CA SER A 87 -8.52 -15.50 -3.86
C SER A 87 -8.95 -15.95 -5.24
N LYS A 88 -10.19 -15.59 -5.63
CA LYS A 88 -10.72 -15.90 -6.95
C LYS A 88 -10.40 -14.83 -7.99
N VAL A 89 -9.67 -13.81 -7.61
CA VAL A 89 -9.28 -12.73 -8.53
C VAL A 89 -8.13 -13.22 -9.41
N GLU A 90 -8.30 -13.11 -10.72
CA GLU A 90 -7.25 -13.46 -11.66
C GLU A 90 -6.12 -12.45 -11.57
N THR A 91 -4.89 -12.95 -11.49
CA THR A 91 -3.71 -12.10 -11.44
C THR A 91 -2.50 -12.89 -11.94
N ASP A 92 -1.60 -12.21 -12.62
CA ASP A 92 -0.30 -12.76 -12.97
C ASP A 92 0.73 -12.51 -11.87
N LEU A 93 0.34 -11.80 -10.82
CA LEU A 93 1.25 -11.48 -9.71
C LEU A 93 1.38 -12.67 -8.76
N SER A 94 2.61 -13.03 -8.47
CA SER A 94 2.97 -13.87 -7.35
C SER A 94 3.84 -13.03 -6.42
N ARG A 95 4.07 -13.49 -5.21
CA ARG A 95 4.94 -12.77 -4.28
C ARG A 95 6.32 -12.48 -4.89
N ASP A 96 6.91 -13.49 -5.54
CA ASP A 96 8.25 -13.35 -6.12
C ASP A 96 8.25 -12.42 -7.32
N LEU A 97 7.29 -12.55 -8.23
CA LEU A 97 7.19 -11.67 -9.39
C LEU A 97 6.92 -10.23 -8.96
N PHE A 98 6.05 -10.05 -7.98
CA PHE A 98 5.73 -8.74 -7.44
C PHE A 98 7.00 -8.07 -6.87
N TRP A 99 7.78 -8.81 -6.10
CA TRP A 99 9.05 -8.33 -5.56
C TRP A 99 10.00 -7.93 -6.69
N ASP A 100 10.20 -8.83 -7.67
CA ASP A 100 11.13 -8.58 -8.77
C ASP A 100 10.76 -7.34 -9.57
N LEU A 101 9.48 -7.17 -9.89
CA LEU A 101 9.02 -6.01 -10.66
C LEU A 101 9.19 -4.71 -9.88
N THR A 102 8.89 -4.73 -8.61
CA THR A 102 9.05 -3.53 -7.77
C THR A 102 10.52 -3.19 -7.58
N ALA A 103 11.35 -4.18 -7.33
CA ALA A 103 12.80 -3.97 -7.16
C ALA A 103 13.44 -3.46 -8.45
N ALA A 104 12.99 -3.94 -9.61
CA ALA A 104 13.53 -3.50 -10.89
C ALA A 104 13.17 -2.05 -11.21
N GLY A 105 12.00 -1.58 -10.77
CA GLY A 105 11.52 -0.24 -11.08
C GLY A 105 11.80 0.82 -10.01
N THR A 106 12.31 0.42 -8.84
CA THR A 106 12.49 1.36 -7.72
C THR A 106 13.71 0.97 -6.89
N SER A 107 14.09 1.88 -5.96
CA SER A 107 15.09 1.57 -4.93
C SER A 107 14.43 1.00 -3.67
N LEU A 108 13.15 0.65 -3.74
CA LEU A 108 12.39 0.14 -2.59
C LEU A 108 12.55 -1.36 -2.44
N ARG A 109 12.46 -1.83 -1.20
CA ARG A 109 12.51 -3.26 -0.88
C ARG A 109 11.43 -3.61 0.13
N PRO A 110 10.80 -4.78 0.01
CA PRO A 110 9.75 -5.19 0.93
C PRO A 110 10.32 -5.53 2.30
N VAL A 111 9.61 -5.14 3.34
CA VAL A 111 10.04 -5.37 4.73
C VAL A 111 8.99 -6.08 5.59
N THR A 112 7.71 -5.95 5.28
CA THR A 112 6.64 -6.51 6.10
C THR A 112 5.45 -6.86 5.20
N GLN A 113 4.79 -7.97 5.51
CA GLN A 113 3.56 -8.37 4.82
C GLN A 113 2.44 -8.52 5.82
N VAL A 114 1.26 -7.96 5.51
CA VAL A 114 0.06 -8.14 6.33
C VAL A 114 -1.11 -8.54 5.44
N SER A 115 -2.06 -9.27 6.02
CA SER A 115 -3.31 -9.60 5.34
C SER A 115 -4.28 -8.45 5.48
N VAL A 116 -4.83 -7.97 4.37
CA VAL A 116 -5.87 -6.95 4.39
C VAL A 116 -7.23 -7.60 4.59
N ASP A 117 -7.55 -8.59 3.76
CA ASP A 117 -8.80 -9.35 3.85
C ASP A 117 -8.64 -10.70 3.12
N LYS A 118 -9.74 -11.33 2.75
CA LYS A 118 -9.72 -12.63 2.05
C LYS A 118 -9.10 -12.54 0.66
N VAL A 119 -9.12 -11.37 0.05
CA VAL A 119 -8.64 -11.18 -1.33
C VAL A 119 -7.25 -10.55 -1.36
N TRP A 120 -6.99 -9.55 -0.51
CA TRP A 120 -5.82 -8.68 -0.63
C TRP A 120 -4.76 -8.94 0.41
N SER A 121 -3.51 -8.90 -0.03
CA SER A 121 -2.33 -8.95 0.84
C SER A 121 -1.52 -7.68 0.60
N ALA A 122 -1.03 -7.04 1.66
CA ALA A 122 -0.27 -5.80 1.58
C ALA A 122 1.19 -6.05 1.92
N LEU A 123 2.10 -5.52 1.08
CA LEU A 123 3.53 -5.50 1.36
C LEU A 123 3.96 -4.07 1.64
N ARG A 124 4.68 -3.88 2.74
CA ARG A 124 5.30 -2.59 3.06
C ARG A 124 6.68 -2.53 2.43
N PHE A 125 7.00 -1.39 1.84
CA PHE A 125 8.29 -1.13 1.22
C PHE A 125 9.00 0.02 1.90
N ARG A 126 10.32 -0.05 1.96
CA ARG A 126 11.19 1.02 2.45
C ARG A 126 12.36 1.20 1.50
N PRO A 127 12.99 2.40 1.49
CA PRO A 127 14.24 2.56 0.74
C PRO A 127 15.24 1.48 1.14
N ALA A 128 15.97 0.94 0.17
CA ALA A 128 16.89 -0.17 0.42
C ALA A 128 17.87 0.12 1.55
N GLU A 129 18.37 1.36 1.63
CA GLU A 129 19.32 1.79 2.66
C GLU A 129 18.69 1.92 4.05
N ARG A 130 17.36 1.85 4.13
CA ARG A 130 16.65 1.94 5.42
C ARG A 130 16.18 0.60 5.96
N VAL A 131 16.32 -0.46 5.15
CA VAL A 131 15.87 -1.80 5.58
C VAL A 131 16.73 -2.26 6.76
N GLY A 132 16.05 -2.68 7.84
CA GLY A 132 16.73 -3.13 9.06
C GLY A 132 17.18 -2.01 9.99
N LYS A 133 16.82 -0.78 9.70
CA LYS A 133 17.18 0.38 10.53
C LYS A 133 16.08 0.79 11.50
#